data_833186144f35519bf41d4e14d8393914
#
_entry.id   833186144f35519bf41d4e14d8393914
#
_cell.length_a   1.000
_cell.length_b   1.000
_cell.length_c   1.000
_cell.angle_alpha   90.00
_cell.angle_beta   90.00
_cell.angle_gamma   90.00
#
_symmetry.space_group_name_H-M   'P 1'
#
loop_
_entity.id
_entity.type
_entity.pdbx_description
1 polymer ?
#
loop_
_entity_poly.entity_id
_entity_poly.type
_entity_poly.pdbx_seq_one_letter_code
_entity_poly.pdbx_strand_id
1 'polypeptide(L)'
;MKYNQQTLNRLEKVLEEASYVVRYERGSFQSGYCILENKKVVVLNKFYNTEGRINTLIDIIPHVIIIYEMLTTDSQKMLDEIKFQKPAVEN
;
A
#
# COMPACT_ATOMS: atom_id res chain seq x y z
N MET A 1 -1.41 -2.58 -14.25
CA MET A 1 -0.71 -1.57 -13.43
C MET A 1 0.78 -1.64 -13.72
N LYS A 2 1.36 -0.52 -14.07
CA LYS A 2 2.78 -0.47 -14.35
C LYS A 2 3.54 -0.25 -13.03
N TYR A 3 4.68 -0.89 -12.89
CA TYR A 3 5.47 -0.81 -11.66
C TYR A 3 6.53 0.29 -11.80
N ASN A 4 6.08 1.52 -11.74
CA ASN A 4 6.96 2.68 -11.85
C ASN A 4 6.73 3.65 -10.69
N GLN A 5 7.53 4.72 -10.64
CA GLN A 5 7.46 5.67 -9.53
C GLN A 5 6.08 6.33 -9.44
N GLN A 6 5.45 6.60 -10.57
CA GLN A 6 4.14 7.22 -10.57
C GLN A 6 3.10 6.31 -9.89
N THR A 7 3.13 5.02 -10.19
CA THR A 7 2.24 4.06 -9.54
C THR A 7 2.52 4.00 -8.05
N LEU A 8 3.79 3.98 -7.67
CA LEU A 8 4.16 3.99 -6.26
C LEU A 8 3.56 5.20 -5.55
N ASN A 9 3.70 6.38 -6.16
CA ASN A 9 3.14 7.61 -5.56
C ASN A 9 1.64 7.50 -5.37
N ARG A 10 0.96 6.92 -6.34
CA ARG A 10 -0.50 6.78 -6.27
C ARG A 10 -0.92 5.81 -5.19
N LEU A 11 -0.17 4.73 -5.01
CA LEU A 11 -0.47 3.77 -3.94
C LEU A 11 -0.23 4.38 -2.57
N GLU A 12 0.86 5.13 -2.42
CA GLU A 12 1.12 5.83 -1.16
C GLU A 12 0.00 6.82 -0.86
N LYS A 13 -0.53 7.46 -1.88
CA LYS A 13 -1.60 8.42 -1.69
C LYS A 13 -2.87 7.77 -1.18
N VAL A 14 -3.16 6.54 -1.61
CA VAL A 14 -4.32 5.81 -1.07
C VAL A 14 -4.22 5.71 0.45
N LEU A 15 -3.05 5.33 0.95
CA LEU A 15 -2.84 5.21 2.39
C LEU A 15 -2.91 6.58 3.08
N GLU A 16 -2.33 7.61 2.46
CA GLU A 16 -2.38 8.94 3.04
C GLU A 16 -3.81 9.45 3.15
N GLU A 17 -4.63 9.18 2.13
CA GLU A 17 -6.03 9.59 2.18
C GLU A 17 -6.82 8.81 3.23
N ALA A 18 -6.35 7.65 3.60
CA ALA A 18 -6.94 6.87 4.68
C ALA A 18 -6.35 7.27 6.04
N SER A 19 -5.58 8.36 6.07
CA SER A 19 -4.95 8.92 7.27
C SER A 19 -3.83 8.05 7.82
N TYR A 20 -3.22 7.25 6.98
CA TYR A 20 -2.04 6.49 7.35
C TYR A 20 -0.79 7.25 6.96
N VAL A 21 0.25 7.13 7.78
CA VAL A 21 1.58 7.65 7.46
C VAL A 21 2.41 6.51 6.92
N VAL A 22 3.03 6.72 5.75
CA VAL A 22 3.90 5.72 5.15
C VAL A 22 5.34 6.11 5.44
N ARG A 23 6.08 5.20 6.06
CA ARG A 23 7.47 5.45 6.42
C ARG A 23 8.36 4.37 5.83
N TYR A 24 9.55 4.76 5.43
CA TYR A 24 10.56 3.84 4.91
C TYR A 24 11.72 3.84 5.87
N GLU A 25 11.96 2.70 6.50
CA GLU A 25 12.98 2.61 7.55
C GLU A 25 13.80 1.35 7.38
N ARG A 26 14.99 1.40 7.94
CA ARG A 26 15.83 0.21 8.08
C ARG A 26 15.21 -0.66 9.17
N GLY A 27 15.14 -1.96 8.95
CA GLY A 27 14.60 -2.82 9.98
C GLY A 27 14.68 -4.27 9.58
N SER A 28 14.53 -5.12 10.59
CA SER A 28 14.52 -6.58 10.40
C SER A 28 13.09 -7.07 10.38
N PHE A 29 12.29 -6.57 9.47
CA PHE A 29 10.90 -6.99 9.36
C PHE A 29 10.86 -8.34 8.63
N GLN A 30 10.26 -9.33 9.26
CA GLN A 30 10.15 -10.64 8.65
C GLN A 30 9.41 -10.58 7.33
N SER A 31 8.36 -9.79 7.26
CA SER A 31 7.54 -9.67 6.06
C SER A 31 7.93 -8.47 5.20
N GLY A 32 8.95 -7.71 5.63
CA GLY A 32 9.36 -6.53 4.88
C GLY A 32 8.58 -5.28 5.22
N TYR A 33 7.59 -5.38 6.11
CA TYR A 33 6.81 -4.23 6.52
C TYR A 33 6.21 -4.47 7.90
N CYS A 34 5.69 -3.39 8.49
CA CYS A 34 5.01 -3.44 9.77
C CYS A 34 3.84 -2.46 9.74
N ILE A 35 2.71 -2.85 10.28
CA ILE A 35 1.54 -1.99 10.38
C ILE A 35 1.28 -1.70 11.85
N LEU A 36 1.33 -0.42 12.22
CA LEU A 36 1.03 0.03 13.57
C LEU A 36 -0.35 0.68 13.54
N GLU A 37 -1.38 -0.11 13.70
CA GLU A 37 -2.74 0.36 13.48
C GLU A 37 -3.18 1.43 14.48
N ASN A 38 -2.73 1.31 15.73
CA ASN A 38 -3.08 2.31 16.74
C ASN A 38 -2.59 3.70 16.37
N LYS A 39 -1.47 3.78 15.65
CA LYS A 39 -0.88 5.04 15.25
C LYS A 39 -1.13 5.36 13.80
N LYS A 40 -1.76 4.44 13.08
CA LYS A 40 -2.00 4.56 11.64
C LYS A 40 -0.69 4.82 10.91
N VAL A 41 0.29 3.97 11.15
CA VAL A 41 1.59 4.06 10.50
C VAL A 41 1.89 2.75 9.81
N VAL A 42 2.36 2.85 8.59
CA VAL A 42 2.81 1.71 7.80
C VAL A 42 4.30 1.91 7.55
N VAL A 43 5.10 0.93 7.96
CA VAL A 43 6.55 1.01 7.82
C VAL A 43 7.01 -0.05 6.83
N LEU A 44 7.73 0.40 5.80
CA LEU A 44 8.32 -0.49 4.80
C LEU A 44 9.83 -0.47 4.91
N ASN A 45 10.46 -1.55 4.45
CA ASN A 45 11.90 -1.61 4.39
C ASN A 45 12.42 -0.61 3.35
N LYS A 46 13.24 0.33 3.77
CA LYS A 46 13.71 1.39 2.90
C LYS A 46 14.63 0.89 1.78
N PHE A 47 15.14 -0.33 1.90
CA PHE A 47 16.03 -0.87 0.88
C PHE A 47 15.31 -1.51 -0.29
N TYR A 48 13.99 -1.61 -0.22
CA TYR A 48 13.21 -2.08 -1.37
C TYR A 48 13.33 -1.09 -2.52
N ASN A 49 13.46 -1.60 -3.74
CA ASN A 49 13.39 -0.77 -4.93
C ASN A 49 11.91 -0.43 -5.22
N THR A 50 11.68 0.32 -6.29
CA THR A 50 10.32 0.77 -6.62
C THR A 50 9.36 -0.42 -6.77
N GLU A 51 9.78 -1.45 -7.50
CA GLU A 51 8.93 -2.62 -7.71
C GLU A 51 8.62 -3.32 -6.39
N GLY A 52 9.63 -3.49 -5.55
CA GLY A 52 9.42 -4.11 -4.24
C GLY A 52 8.49 -3.31 -3.35
N ARG A 53 8.59 -1.98 -3.40
CA ARG A 53 7.69 -1.12 -2.63
C ARG A 53 6.25 -1.25 -3.12
N ILE A 54 6.07 -1.28 -4.45
CA ILE A 54 4.74 -1.42 -5.02
C ILE A 54 4.12 -2.75 -4.62
N ASN A 55 4.88 -3.83 -4.75
CA ASN A 55 4.38 -5.16 -4.36
C ASN A 55 3.99 -5.19 -2.88
N THR A 56 4.80 -4.55 -2.04
CA THR A 56 4.53 -4.51 -0.61
C THR A 56 3.27 -3.71 -0.31
N LEU A 57 3.09 -2.57 -0.97
CA LEU A 57 1.89 -1.75 -0.76
C LEU A 57 0.63 -2.45 -1.24
N ILE A 58 0.71 -3.16 -2.36
CA ILE A 58 -0.42 -3.95 -2.85
C ILE A 58 -0.81 -5.00 -1.81
N ASP A 59 0.17 -5.55 -1.11
CA ASP A 59 -0.07 -6.55 -0.07
C ASP A 59 -0.64 -5.92 1.20
N ILE A 60 -0.19 -4.71 1.55
CA ILE A 60 -0.59 -4.03 2.78
C ILE A 60 -2.01 -3.46 2.68
N ILE A 61 -2.33 -2.81 1.57
CA ILE A 61 -3.55 -2.01 1.46
C ILE A 61 -4.82 -2.80 1.81
N PRO A 62 -4.96 -4.07 1.41
CA PRO A 62 -6.17 -4.82 1.79
C PRO A 62 -6.29 -5.10 3.29
N HIS A 63 -5.21 -4.91 4.04
CA HIS A 63 -5.21 -5.22 5.48
C HIS A 63 -5.41 -4.01 6.36
N VAL A 64 -5.55 -2.81 5.78
CA VAL A 64 -5.77 -1.60 6.57
C VAL A 64 -7.20 -1.13 6.34
N ILE A 65 -7.67 -0.29 7.26
CA ILE A 65 -9.04 0.21 7.19
C ILE A 65 -9.09 1.40 6.26
N ILE A 66 -9.82 1.26 5.17
CA ILE A 66 -9.96 2.31 4.17
C ILE A 66 -11.45 2.49 3.88
N ILE A 67 -11.91 3.72 4.01
CA ILE A 67 -13.29 4.07 3.69
C ILE A 67 -13.33 4.56 2.25
N TYR A 68 -13.85 3.73 1.36
CA TYR A 68 -13.81 3.96 -0.08
C TYR A 68 -14.37 5.33 -0.45
N GLU A 69 -15.49 5.72 0.16
CA GLU A 69 -16.17 6.97 -0.16
C GLU A 69 -15.35 8.21 0.20
N MET A 70 -14.37 8.05 1.07
CA MET A 70 -13.52 9.16 1.49
C MET A 70 -12.33 9.37 0.55
N LEU A 71 -12.13 8.47 -0.41
CA LEU A 71 -10.99 8.53 -1.31
C LEU A 71 -11.31 9.41 -2.51
N THR A 72 -10.27 10.04 -3.07
CA THR A 72 -10.40 10.70 -4.37
C THR A 72 -10.67 9.67 -5.44
N THR A 73 -11.16 10.14 -6.59
CA THR A 73 -11.48 9.26 -7.72
C THR A 73 -10.26 8.43 -8.13
N ASP A 74 -9.09 9.05 -8.17
CA ASP A 74 -7.88 8.32 -8.56
C ASP A 74 -7.53 7.22 -7.56
N SER A 75 -7.64 7.54 -6.27
CA SER A 75 -7.36 6.54 -5.24
C SER A 75 -8.37 5.41 -5.27
N GLN A 76 -9.63 5.72 -5.56
CA GLN A 76 -10.65 4.68 -5.71
C GLN A 76 -10.29 3.74 -6.86
N LYS A 77 -9.80 4.30 -7.97
CA LYS A 77 -9.38 3.48 -9.10
C LYS A 77 -8.22 2.58 -8.72
N MET A 78 -7.26 3.11 -7.98
CA MET A 78 -6.13 2.32 -7.54
C MET A 78 -6.57 1.18 -6.64
N LEU A 79 -7.48 1.45 -5.72
CA LEU A 79 -7.98 0.42 -4.83
C LEU A 79 -8.72 -0.66 -5.61
N ASP A 80 -9.50 -0.28 -6.60
CA ASP A 80 -10.19 -1.24 -7.44
C ASP A 80 -9.21 -2.11 -8.21
N GLU A 81 -8.14 -1.53 -8.74
CA GLU A 81 -7.12 -2.30 -9.45
C GLU A 81 -6.46 -3.32 -8.54
N ILE A 82 -6.20 -2.96 -7.30
CA ILE A 82 -5.61 -3.88 -6.35
C ILE A 82 -6.54 -5.07 -6.13
N LYS A 83 -7.83 -4.83 -5.99
CA LYS A 83 -8.80 -5.90 -5.80
C LYS A 83 -8.82 -6.86 -6.98
N PHE A 84 -8.70 -6.33 -8.18
CA PHE A 84 -8.70 -7.17 -9.38
C PHE A 84 -7.39 -7.93 -9.55
N GLN A 85 -6.28 -7.36 -9.10
CA GLN A 85 -4.99 -8.02 -9.24
C GLN A 85 -4.82 -9.18 -8.29
N LYS A 86 -5.49 -9.15 -7.16
CA LYS A 86 -5.43 -10.27 -6.26
C LYS A 86 -6.26 -11.39 -6.83
N PRO A 87 -5.65 -12.45 -7.35
CA PRO A 87 -6.42 -13.57 -7.85
C PRO A 87 -7.23 -14.08 -6.68
N ALA A 88 -8.42 -14.35 -6.98
CA ALA A 88 -9.21 -14.99 -5.99
C ALA A 88 -8.57 -16.31 -5.71
N VAL A 89 -7.86 -16.56 -5.48
CA VAL A 89 -7.10 -17.59 -5.50
C VAL A 89 -7.31 -18.70 -5.54
N GLU A 90 -7.42 -18.57 -5.77
CA GLU A 90 -7.45 -19.20 -5.85
C GLU A 90 -7.73 -20.06 -5.54
N ASN A 91 -8.09 -20.41 -5.44
CA ASN A 91 -8.37 -20.96 -5.09
C ASN A 91 -8.38 -21.44 -5.00
#